data_3b5145727f25b406f3079aa23593fccf
#
_entry.id   3b5145727f25b406f3079aa23593fccf
#
_cell.length_a   1.000
_cell.length_b   1.000
_cell.length_c   1.000
_cell.angle_alpha   90.00
_cell.angle_beta   90.00
_cell.angle_gamma   90.00
#
_symmetry.space_group_name_H-M   'P 1'
#
loop_
_entity.id
_entity.type
_entity.pdbx_description
1 polymer ?
#
loop_
_entity_poly.entity_id
_entity_poly.type
_entity_poly.pdbx_seq_one_letter_code
_entity_poly.pdbx_strand_id
1 'polypeptide(L)'
;MITFKKLSNDKPFKIFKEKYDFAESKNQKNIEAVCISSFSKIKNEVNSRFVNLKFIENDEFIFFSNYESPKSYEFNDHNQISAIIFWNSINTQIRMKAKIRKQPIILFIFR
;
A
#
# COMPACT_ATOMS: atom_id res chain seq x y z
N MET A 1 3.90 -9.24 8.52
CA MET A 1 2.54 -9.81 8.39
C MET A 1 1.50 -8.70 8.40
N ILE A 2 0.53 -8.79 7.53
CA ILE A 2 -0.55 -7.81 7.45
C ILE A 2 -1.71 -8.28 8.33
N THR A 3 -2.27 -7.38 9.13
CA THR A 3 -3.46 -7.67 9.94
C THR A 3 -4.69 -7.15 9.20
N PHE A 4 -5.65 -8.03 8.96
CA PHE A 4 -6.90 -7.70 8.29
C PHE A 4 -7.99 -7.46 9.32
N LYS A 5 -8.68 -6.31 9.20
CA LYS A 5 -9.77 -5.91 10.11
C LYS A 5 -10.99 -5.53 9.29
N LYS A 6 -12.12 -6.22 9.50
CA LYS A 6 -13.39 -5.91 8.83
C LYS A 6 -13.20 -5.68 7.32
N LEU A 7 -12.56 -6.64 6.67
CA LEU A 7 -12.25 -6.52 5.24
C LEU A 7 -13.53 -6.28 4.43
N SER A 8 -13.44 -5.35 3.46
CA SER A 8 -14.54 -5.08 2.54
C SER A 8 -14.97 -6.35 1.82
N ASN A 9 -16.27 -6.48 1.57
CA ASN A 9 -16.83 -7.60 0.79
C ASN A 9 -16.67 -7.41 -0.71
N ASP A 10 -16.17 -6.28 -1.15
CA ASP A 10 -15.99 -6.02 -2.57
C ASP A 10 -14.96 -6.98 -3.17
N LYS A 11 -15.19 -7.38 -4.39
CA LYS A 11 -14.41 -8.42 -5.06
C LYS A 11 -12.91 -8.18 -5.05
N PRO A 12 -12.38 -6.97 -5.32
CA PRO A 12 -10.94 -6.76 -5.31
C PRO A 12 -10.29 -7.09 -3.97
N PHE A 13 -10.97 -6.78 -2.85
CA PHE A 13 -10.43 -7.06 -1.51
C PHE A 13 -10.47 -8.54 -1.18
N LYS A 14 -11.50 -9.25 -1.62
CA LYS A 14 -11.58 -10.70 -1.47
C LYS A 14 -10.45 -11.38 -2.24
N ILE A 15 -10.21 -10.95 -3.47
CA ILE A 15 -9.13 -11.49 -4.29
C ILE A 15 -7.77 -11.20 -3.65
N PHE A 16 -7.59 -9.99 -3.12
CA PHE A 16 -6.36 -9.62 -2.42
C PHE A 16 -6.10 -10.58 -1.27
N LYS A 17 -7.12 -10.81 -0.44
CA LYS A 17 -7.00 -11.69 0.73
C LYS A 17 -6.67 -13.12 0.31
N GLU A 18 -7.32 -13.63 -0.72
CA GLU A 18 -7.04 -14.96 -1.23
C GLU A 18 -5.59 -15.09 -1.70
N LYS A 19 -5.11 -14.12 -2.46
CA LYS A 19 -3.72 -14.11 -2.94
C LYS A 19 -2.74 -13.97 -1.80
N TYR A 20 -3.06 -13.15 -0.81
CA TYR A 20 -2.23 -13.00 0.38
C TYR A 20 -2.11 -14.33 1.13
N ASP A 21 -3.23 -14.98 1.37
CA ASP A 21 -3.22 -16.27 2.07
C ASP A 21 -2.41 -17.31 1.30
N PHE A 22 -2.53 -17.32 -0.02
CA PHE A 22 -1.76 -18.23 -0.85
C PHE A 22 -0.26 -17.93 -0.79
N ALA A 23 0.11 -16.67 -0.89
CA ALA A 23 1.51 -16.26 -0.79
C ALA A 23 2.09 -16.62 0.59
N GLU A 24 1.31 -16.39 1.65
CA GLU A 24 1.73 -16.74 3.00
C GLU A 24 1.96 -18.26 3.12
N SER A 25 1.08 -19.08 2.53
CA SER A 25 1.21 -20.52 2.54
C SER A 25 2.47 -20.99 1.80
N LYS A 26 3.01 -20.18 0.91
CA LYS A 26 4.24 -20.45 0.17
C LYS A 26 5.47 -19.78 0.81
N ASN A 27 5.34 -19.31 2.04
CA ASN A 27 6.41 -18.69 2.80
C ASN A 27 7.00 -17.44 2.11
N GLN A 28 6.12 -16.62 1.52
CA GLN A 28 6.55 -15.40 0.85
C GLN A 28 7.30 -14.47 1.81
N LYS A 29 8.53 -14.11 1.46
CA LYS A 29 9.32 -13.14 2.23
C LYS A 29 8.82 -11.73 1.94
N ASN A 30 8.91 -10.87 2.96
CA ASN A 30 8.53 -9.46 2.84
C ASN A 30 7.12 -9.30 2.27
N ILE A 31 6.19 -10.14 2.73
CA ILE A 31 4.83 -10.21 2.18
C ILE A 31 4.08 -8.88 2.33
N GLU A 32 4.46 -8.06 3.33
CA GLU A 32 3.84 -6.77 3.61
C GLU A 32 4.46 -5.60 2.83
N ALA A 33 5.53 -5.85 2.08
CA ALA A 33 6.22 -4.78 1.36
C ALA A 33 5.40 -4.31 0.16
N VAL A 34 5.24 -3.00 0.04
CA VAL A 34 4.57 -2.37 -1.10
C VAL A 34 5.41 -1.22 -1.60
N CYS A 35 5.58 -1.13 -2.90
CA CYS A 35 6.28 -0.01 -3.53
C CYS A 35 5.27 1.07 -3.87
N ILE A 36 5.44 2.25 -3.28
CA ILE A 36 4.56 3.39 -3.49
C ILE A 36 5.29 4.41 -4.35
N SER A 37 4.60 4.88 -5.40
CA SER A 37 5.07 5.96 -6.25
C SER A 37 4.19 7.17 -6.05
N SER A 38 4.82 8.31 -5.80
CA SER A 38 4.12 9.58 -5.59
C SER A 38 4.74 10.67 -6.47
N PHE A 39 3.95 11.72 -6.71
CA PHE A 39 4.38 12.86 -7.52
C PHE A 39 4.50 14.11 -6.66
N SER A 40 5.64 14.79 -6.78
CA SER A 40 5.84 16.10 -6.17
C SER A 40 5.58 17.19 -7.20
N LYS A 41 4.55 18.01 -6.97
CA LYS A 41 4.28 19.17 -7.84
C LYS A 41 5.39 20.21 -7.74
N ILE A 42 5.91 20.41 -6.54
CA ILE A 42 6.94 21.41 -6.28
C ILE A 42 8.21 21.06 -7.04
N LYS A 43 8.65 19.80 -6.96
CA LYS A 43 9.87 19.34 -7.61
C LYS A 43 9.63 18.85 -9.03
N ASN A 44 8.38 18.67 -9.43
CA ASN A 44 7.98 18.12 -10.72
C ASN A 44 8.67 16.80 -11.00
N GLU A 45 8.61 15.88 -10.02
CA GLU A 45 9.24 14.57 -10.15
C GLU A 45 8.42 13.49 -9.47
N VAL A 46 8.62 12.25 -9.91
CA VAL A 46 8.01 11.07 -9.31
C VAL A 46 9.06 10.34 -8.51
N ASN A 47 8.71 9.94 -7.30
CA ASN A 47 9.59 9.15 -6.44
C ASN A 47 8.89 7.86 -6.02
N SER A 48 9.67 6.80 -5.88
CA SER A 48 9.17 5.50 -5.45
C SER A 48 9.95 5.00 -4.25
N ARG A 49 9.26 4.30 -3.37
CA ARG A 49 9.90 3.70 -2.19
C ARG A 49 9.06 2.54 -1.68
N PHE A 50 9.70 1.65 -0.93
CA PHE A 50 8.99 0.58 -0.25
C PHE A 50 8.54 1.03 1.13
N VAL A 51 7.32 0.64 1.48
CA VAL A 51 6.80 0.74 2.85
C VAL A 51 6.20 -0.61 3.22
N ASN A 52 5.97 -0.82 4.51
CA ASN A 52 5.37 -2.07 4.98
C ASN A 52 3.93 -1.82 5.40
N LEU A 53 3.01 -2.53 4.75
CA LEU A 53 1.62 -2.50 5.17
C LEU A 53 1.49 -3.14 6.55
N LYS A 54 0.74 -2.49 7.44
CA LYS A 54 0.50 -3.02 8.78
C LYS A 54 -0.91 -3.56 8.91
N PHE A 55 -1.89 -2.83 8.39
CA PHE A 55 -3.30 -3.19 8.51
C PHE A 55 -4.02 -2.97 7.20
N ILE A 56 -5.03 -3.78 6.96
CA ILE A 56 -6.06 -3.50 5.98
C ILE A 56 -7.37 -3.51 6.74
N GLU A 57 -8.02 -2.34 6.79
CA GLU A 57 -9.28 -2.17 7.50
C GLU A 57 -10.33 -1.70 6.53
N ASN A 58 -11.38 -2.50 6.32
CA ASN A 58 -12.41 -2.28 5.32
C ASN A 58 -11.75 -2.15 3.92
N ASP A 59 -11.72 -0.96 3.35
CA ASP A 59 -11.09 -0.67 2.05
C ASP A 59 -9.85 0.21 2.19
N GLU A 60 -9.33 0.37 3.40
CA GLU A 60 -8.19 1.21 3.67
C GLU A 60 -6.94 0.38 3.95
N PHE A 61 -5.86 0.73 3.27
CA PHE A 61 -4.54 0.11 3.43
C PHE A 61 -3.70 1.04 4.29
N ILE A 62 -3.19 0.54 5.41
CA ILE A 62 -2.58 1.37 6.44
C ILE A 62 -1.11 1.01 6.61
N PHE A 63 -0.25 2.02 6.53
CA PHE A 63 1.15 1.88 6.87
C PHE A 63 1.59 3.11 7.67
N PHE A 64 2.70 2.95 8.40
CA PHE A 64 3.23 4.04 9.21
C PHE A 64 4.42 4.67 8.51
N SER A 65 4.58 5.97 8.68
CA SER A 65 5.67 6.72 8.08
C SER A 65 6.13 7.84 9.00
N ASN A 66 7.41 8.24 8.84
CA ASN A 66 7.95 9.39 9.53
C ASN A 66 7.43 10.67 8.85
N TYR A 67 6.70 11.49 9.60
CA TYR A 67 6.10 12.71 9.07
C TYR A 67 7.12 13.77 8.67
N GLU A 68 8.34 13.70 9.19
CA GLU A 68 9.39 14.65 8.87
C GLU A 68 10.19 14.26 7.63
N SER A 69 9.89 13.09 7.05
CA SER A 69 10.58 12.63 5.85
C SER A 69 10.11 13.41 4.61
N PRO A 70 10.94 13.52 3.57
CA PRO A 70 10.51 14.14 2.30
C PRO A 70 9.23 13.53 1.73
N LYS A 71 9.01 12.23 1.97
CA LYS A 71 7.82 11.53 1.57
C LYS A 71 6.54 12.15 2.10
N SER A 72 6.57 12.67 3.34
CA SER A 72 5.40 13.33 3.92
C SER A 72 5.04 14.59 3.17
N TYR A 73 6.03 15.36 2.74
CA TYR A 73 5.79 16.57 1.97
C TYR A 73 5.19 16.26 0.62
N GLU A 74 5.66 15.20 -0.02
CA GLU A 74 5.10 14.77 -1.31
C GLU A 74 3.61 14.42 -1.18
N PHE A 75 3.22 13.76 -0.11
CA PHE A 75 1.83 13.39 0.12
C PHE A 75 0.94 14.60 0.39
N ASN A 76 1.48 15.65 1.01
CA ASN A 76 0.74 16.91 1.19
C ASN A 76 0.57 17.64 -0.13
N ASP A 77 1.58 17.56 -0.99
CA ASP A 77 1.61 18.22 -2.27
C ASP A 77 0.65 17.60 -3.27
N HIS A 78 0.57 16.27 -3.27
CA HIS A 78 -0.26 15.51 -4.20
C HIS A 78 -0.68 14.20 -3.55
N ASN A 79 -1.97 13.95 -3.48
CA ASN A 79 -2.48 12.83 -2.69
C ASN A 79 -2.75 11.55 -3.49
N GLN A 80 -2.60 11.58 -4.81
CA GLN A 80 -2.78 10.36 -5.62
C GLN A 80 -1.46 9.61 -5.71
N ILE A 81 -1.53 8.29 -5.51
CA ILE A 81 -0.36 7.43 -5.58
C ILE A 81 -0.64 6.20 -6.43
N SER A 82 0.43 5.56 -6.87
CA SER A 82 0.41 4.23 -7.42
C SER A 82 1.13 3.29 -6.46
N ALA A 83 0.61 2.09 -6.28
CA ALA A 83 1.20 1.11 -5.39
C ALA A 83 1.33 -0.23 -6.09
N ILE A 84 2.46 -0.91 -5.88
CA ILE A 84 2.72 -2.21 -6.50
C ILE A 84 3.22 -3.17 -5.45
N ILE A 85 2.64 -4.36 -5.43
CA ILE A 85 3.10 -5.49 -4.64
C ILE A 85 3.47 -6.61 -5.60
N PHE A 86 4.61 -7.26 -5.35
CA PHE A 86 4.98 -8.43 -6.11
C PHE A 86 5.28 -9.60 -5.17
N TRP A 87 4.45 -10.62 -5.26
CA TRP A 87 4.66 -11.86 -4.51
C TRP A 87 5.21 -12.91 -5.47
N ASN A 88 6.53 -13.03 -5.47
CA ASN A 88 7.22 -13.92 -6.40
C ASN A 88 6.94 -15.40 -6.13
N SER A 89 6.61 -15.75 -4.88
CA SER A 89 6.30 -17.14 -4.52
C SER A 89 5.10 -17.69 -5.26
N ILE A 90 4.18 -16.83 -5.68
CA ILE A 90 2.98 -17.20 -6.42
C ILE A 90 2.89 -16.50 -7.77
N ASN A 91 4.00 -15.88 -8.20
CA ASN A 91 4.10 -15.17 -9.47
C ASN A 91 2.95 -14.20 -9.72
N THR A 92 2.63 -13.41 -8.70
CA THR A 92 1.49 -12.50 -8.74
C THR A 92 1.96 -11.06 -8.49
N GLN A 93 1.54 -10.16 -9.36
CA GLN A 93 1.74 -8.73 -9.20
C GLN A 93 0.39 -8.07 -8.94
N ILE A 94 0.34 -7.21 -7.95
CA ILE A 94 -0.87 -6.44 -7.63
C ILE A 94 -0.55 -4.97 -7.82
N ARG A 95 -1.33 -4.30 -8.66
CA ARG A 95 -1.18 -2.87 -8.92
C ARG A 95 -2.41 -2.14 -8.44
N MET A 96 -2.19 -1.03 -7.77
CA MET A 96 -3.28 -0.25 -7.19
C MET A 96 -3.07 1.22 -7.49
N LYS A 97 -4.15 1.94 -7.73
CA LYS A 97 -4.17 3.40 -7.70
C LYS A 97 -4.99 3.79 -6.50
N ALA A 98 -4.50 4.77 -5.75
CA ALA A 98 -5.12 5.11 -4.49
C ALA A 98 -4.94 6.59 -4.17
N LYS A 99 -5.71 7.06 -3.21
CA LYS A 99 -5.48 8.35 -2.56
C LYS A 99 -4.85 8.10 -1.21
N ILE A 100 -3.92 8.95 -0.84
CA ILE A 100 -3.29 8.88 0.46
C ILE A 100 -3.92 9.92 1.37
N ARG A 101 -4.13 9.53 2.63
CA ARG A 101 -4.65 10.41 3.66
C ARG A 101 -3.71 10.37 4.84
N LYS A 102 -3.26 11.54 5.29
CA LYS A 102 -2.30 11.66 6.37
C LYS A 102 -3.04 11.83 7.69
N GLN A 103 -2.72 10.97 8.63
CA GLN A 103 -3.19 10.98 10.01
C GLN A 103 -1.98 10.65 10.89
N PRO A 104 -2.09 10.36 12.19
CA PRO A 104 -0.95 9.80 12.93
C PRO A 104 -0.34 8.61 12.21
N ILE A 105 -1.14 7.91 11.44
CA ILE A 105 -0.72 6.90 10.49
C ILE A 105 -1.00 7.41 9.09
N ILE A 106 -0.29 6.88 8.11
CA ILE A 106 -0.55 7.20 6.71
C ILE A 106 -1.43 6.11 6.14
N LEU A 107 -2.56 6.53 5.57
CA LEU A 107 -3.52 5.66 4.94
C LEU A 107 -3.47 5.85 3.45
N PHE A 108 -3.67 4.78 2.68
CA PHE A 108 -4.11 4.95 1.32
C PHE A 108 -5.37 4.14 1.08
N ILE A 109 -6.26 4.69 0.28
CA ILE A 109 -7.58 4.15 0.03
C ILE A 109 -7.60 3.64 -1.40
N PHE A 110 -7.94 2.36 -1.56
CA PHE A 110 -8.06 1.74 -2.88
C PHE A 110 -9.21 2.37 -3.65
N ARG A 111 -9.00 2.60 -4.95
CA ARG A 111 -9.98 3.25 -5.80
C ARG A 111 -10.37 2.36 -6.95
#